data_55e82d79bd9ee3eeb77e84e854a46704
#
_entry.id   55e82d79bd9ee3eeb77e84e854a46704
#
_cell.length_a   1.000
_cell.length_b   1.000
_cell.length_c   1.000
_cell.angle_alpha   90.00
_cell.angle_beta   90.00
_cell.angle_gamma   90.00
#
_symmetry.space_group_name_H-M   'P 1'
#
loop_
_entity.id
_entity.type
_entity.pdbx_description
1 polymer ?
#
loop_
_entity_poly.entity_id
_entity_poly.type
_entity_poly.pdbx_seq_one_letter_code
_entity_poly.pdbx_strand_id
1 'polypeptide(L)'
;MKFSAQQIAAVLGGALYGNTNAMVSDVAPIEQAQAQHLTFIRDEKYLPFLEKTKAGVILITRSLVEGKITFPEGEGKAGGAVILVENARGAMGQLLQMVSQAMFPAKKGVEQPSFVSEGVTVPEDAYVGAFAYIGKNVHLGAGVQIYPQVYIGDNVTIGDGTILYSGVKIYANCQVGKQCILHSGVVVGADGFGFEPDAQGINRKIPQIGNVIIEDDVELGANTCVDRAMMGSTIVRKNAKVDNLVQIAHNVEVGESTFLCAQVGIAGSSKIGKHCILTGQVGVAGHIEVADNCVFGAKTGIAGNIRKPGQYSGFPAIEAANWRRSVVGFKQLPDMIKRLQELEKNSK
;
A
#
# COMPACT_ATOMS: atom_id res chain seq x y z
N MET A 1 27.35 -1.06 0.14
CA MET A 1 27.83 -0.54 1.44
C MET A 1 28.16 -1.72 2.34
N LYS A 2 29.07 -1.56 3.31
CA LYS A 2 29.37 -2.61 4.29
C LYS A 2 29.07 -2.10 5.69
N PHE A 3 28.41 -2.91 6.50
CA PHE A 3 28.08 -2.58 7.89
C PHE A 3 28.59 -3.69 8.82
N SER A 4 29.12 -3.31 9.98
CA SER A 4 29.45 -4.29 11.01
C SER A 4 28.19 -4.67 11.82
N ALA A 5 28.22 -5.87 12.42
CA ALA A 5 27.17 -6.32 13.34
C ALA A 5 26.95 -5.31 14.47
N GLN A 6 28.02 -4.71 14.99
CA GLN A 6 27.96 -3.69 16.02
C GLN A 6 27.23 -2.41 15.55
N GLN A 7 27.51 -1.94 14.33
CA GLN A 7 26.80 -0.77 13.76
C GLN A 7 25.32 -1.07 13.61
N ILE A 8 24.97 -2.25 13.09
CA ILE A 8 23.56 -2.66 12.91
C ILE A 8 22.86 -2.74 14.27
N ALA A 9 23.47 -3.38 15.26
CA ALA A 9 22.92 -3.49 16.61
C ALA A 9 22.69 -2.13 17.25
N ALA A 10 23.64 -1.20 17.12
CA ALA A 10 23.52 0.16 17.65
C ALA A 10 22.36 0.93 17.01
N VAL A 11 22.18 0.84 15.69
CA VAL A 11 21.08 1.48 14.96
C VAL A 11 19.72 0.93 15.37
N LEU A 12 19.63 -0.38 15.58
CA LEU A 12 18.36 -1.06 15.89
C LEU A 12 18.05 -1.12 17.40
N GLY A 13 18.99 -0.71 18.27
CA GLY A 13 18.88 -0.88 19.73
C GLY A 13 18.80 -2.36 20.15
N GLY A 14 19.36 -3.28 19.34
CA GLY A 14 19.30 -4.71 19.55
C GLY A 14 20.44 -5.26 20.43
N ALA A 15 20.16 -6.36 21.15
CA ALA A 15 21.20 -7.09 21.90
C ALA A 15 22.04 -7.93 20.97
N LEU A 16 23.36 -7.71 20.95
CA LEU A 16 24.33 -8.33 20.04
C LEU A 16 25.03 -9.51 20.72
N TYR A 17 25.10 -10.63 20.03
CA TYR A 17 25.80 -11.87 20.43
C TYR A 17 26.68 -12.37 19.30
N GLY A 18 27.80 -13.02 19.64
CA GLY A 18 28.73 -13.60 18.69
C GLY A 18 29.75 -12.62 18.13
N ASN A 19 30.14 -12.76 16.87
CA ASN A 19 31.18 -11.95 16.25
C ASN A 19 30.71 -10.51 16.00
N THR A 20 31.05 -9.61 16.90
CA THR A 20 30.66 -8.18 16.84
C THR A 20 31.24 -7.45 15.61
N ASN A 21 32.33 -7.95 15.05
CA ASN A 21 33.02 -7.41 13.87
C ASN A 21 32.58 -8.05 12.55
N ALA A 22 31.62 -8.99 12.58
CA ALA A 22 31.09 -9.57 11.35
C ALA A 22 30.59 -8.47 10.41
N MET A 23 31.05 -8.50 9.16
CA MET A 23 30.75 -7.48 8.15
C MET A 23 29.76 -8.04 7.14
N VAL A 24 28.68 -7.30 6.88
CA VAL A 24 27.69 -7.64 5.84
C VAL A 24 27.59 -6.53 4.80
N SER A 25 27.31 -6.90 3.58
CA SER A 25 27.18 -5.97 2.44
C SER A 25 25.90 -6.17 1.64
N ASP A 26 25.16 -7.23 1.92
CA ASP A 26 23.96 -7.62 1.18
C ASP A 26 22.96 -8.34 2.11
N VAL A 27 21.76 -8.61 1.61
CA VAL A 27 20.69 -9.33 2.30
C VAL A 27 20.34 -10.60 1.52
N ALA A 28 20.00 -11.68 2.21
CA ALA A 28 19.54 -12.92 1.58
C ALA A 28 18.56 -13.69 2.46
N PRO A 29 17.70 -14.54 1.86
CA PRO A 29 16.90 -15.52 2.61
C PRO A 29 17.82 -16.40 3.45
N ILE A 30 17.36 -16.82 4.64
CA ILE A 30 18.19 -17.57 5.61
C ILE A 30 18.74 -18.86 5.04
N GLU A 31 18.03 -19.52 4.14
CA GLU A 31 18.41 -20.77 3.48
C GLU A 31 19.59 -20.61 2.52
N GLN A 32 19.80 -19.41 1.98
CA GLN A 32 20.80 -19.10 0.96
C GLN A 32 21.89 -18.15 1.46
N ALA A 33 21.75 -17.64 2.69
CA ALA A 33 22.64 -16.64 3.23
C ALA A 33 24.09 -17.17 3.37
N GLN A 34 25.06 -16.29 3.07
CA GLN A 34 26.50 -16.51 3.20
C GLN A 34 27.08 -15.45 4.16
N ALA A 35 28.38 -15.53 4.46
CA ALA A 35 29.06 -14.67 5.44
C ALA A 35 28.89 -13.15 5.20
N GLN A 36 28.70 -12.72 3.94
CA GLN A 36 28.47 -11.32 3.59
C GLN A 36 27.01 -10.88 3.68
N HIS A 37 26.09 -11.78 4.03
CA HIS A 37 24.66 -11.49 4.05
C HIS A 37 24.13 -11.24 5.47
N LEU A 38 23.22 -10.27 5.55
CA LEU A 38 22.29 -10.07 6.65
C LEU A 38 21.01 -10.87 6.34
N THR A 39 20.44 -11.53 7.34
CA THR A 39 19.15 -12.22 7.25
C THR A 39 18.32 -11.97 8.50
N PHE A 40 17.06 -12.46 8.51
CA PHE A 40 16.20 -12.31 9.69
C PHE A 40 15.30 -13.52 9.93
N ILE A 41 14.96 -13.77 11.20
CA ILE A 41 14.00 -14.78 11.67
C ILE A 41 12.86 -14.09 12.40
N ARG A 42 11.65 -14.21 11.88
CA ARG A 42 10.43 -13.66 12.48
C ARG A 42 9.42 -14.73 12.96
N ASP A 43 9.56 -15.98 12.48
CA ASP A 43 8.64 -17.08 12.72
C ASP A 43 9.42 -18.33 13.22
N GLU A 44 8.83 -19.09 14.14
CA GLU A 44 9.44 -20.29 14.73
C GLU A 44 9.86 -21.33 13.68
N LYS A 45 9.16 -21.45 12.58
CA LYS A 45 9.48 -22.41 11.49
C LYS A 45 10.87 -22.19 10.88
N TYR A 46 11.46 -21.00 11.04
CA TYR A 46 12.80 -20.70 10.54
C TYR A 46 13.91 -20.90 11.59
N LEU A 47 13.59 -21.16 12.86
CA LEU A 47 14.57 -21.40 13.91
C LEU A 47 15.51 -22.59 13.60
N PRO A 48 15.08 -23.71 12.97
CA PRO A 48 15.98 -24.81 12.60
C PRO A 48 17.09 -24.41 11.62
N PHE A 49 16.93 -23.30 10.90
CA PHE A 49 17.97 -22.78 10.02
C PHE A 49 19.09 -22.03 10.75
N LEU A 50 18.85 -21.61 12.01
CA LEU A 50 19.83 -20.87 12.79
C LEU A 50 21.16 -21.59 12.94
N GLU A 51 21.14 -22.92 13.06
CA GLU A 51 22.36 -23.75 13.16
C GLU A 51 23.00 -24.05 11.80
N LYS A 52 22.26 -23.94 10.72
CA LYS A 52 22.68 -24.35 9.36
C LYS A 52 23.10 -23.17 8.50
N THR A 53 22.60 -21.99 8.76
CA THR A 53 22.88 -20.81 7.95
C THR A 53 24.34 -20.38 8.07
N LYS A 54 24.86 -19.83 6.98
CA LYS A 54 26.19 -19.22 6.91
C LYS A 54 26.13 -17.70 6.94
N ALA A 55 24.98 -17.13 7.32
CA ALA A 55 24.78 -15.67 7.38
C ALA A 55 25.79 -15.01 8.32
N GLY A 56 26.36 -13.88 7.89
CA GLY A 56 27.26 -13.08 8.73
C GLY A 56 26.54 -12.39 9.88
N VAL A 57 25.30 -11.94 9.66
CA VAL A 57 24.46 -11.33 10.72
C VAL A 57 23.01 -11.83 10.58
N ILE A 58 22.42 -12.17 11.71
CA ILE A 58 21.02 -12.64 11.79
C ILE A 58 20.25 -11.77 12.77
N LEU A 59 19.17 -11.13 12.30
CA LEU A 59 18.19 -10.48 13.17
C LEU A 59 17.18 -11.51 13.64
N ILE A 60 16.91 -11.57 14.94
CA ILE A 60 15.92 -12.50 15.49
C ILE A 60 14.92 -11.74 16.37
N THR A 61 13.63 -12.04 16.22
CA THR A 61 12.61 -11.52 17.12
C THR A 61 12.83 -12.15 18.52
N ARG A 62 13.08 -11.31 19.53
CA ARG A 62 13.47 -11.70 20.89
C ARG A 62 12.54 -12.78 21.49
N SER A 63 11.23 -12.60 21.38
CA SER A 63 10.23 -13.51 21.95
C SER A 63 10.28 -14.93 21.39
N LEU A 64 10.90 -15.16 20.23
CA LEU A 64 11.03 -16.52 19.65
C LEU A 64 12.07 -17.37 20.35
N VAL A 65 13.07 -16.74 20.96
CA VAL A 65 14.27 -17.42 21.51
C VAL A 65 14.42 -17.23 23.03
N GLU A 66 13.73 -16.28 23.62
CA GLU A 66 13.80 -16.00 25.06
C GLU A 66 13.39 -17.22 25.89
N GLY A 67 14.26 -17.64 26.81
CA GLY A 67 14.04 -18.85 27.61
C GLY A 67 14.19 -20.19 26.86
N LYS A 68 14.43 -20.16 25.54
CA LYS A 68 14.56 -21.38 24.72
C LYS A 68 15.98 -21.59 24.18
N ILE A 69 16.66 -20.52 23.83
CA ILE A 69 17.99 -20.55 23.19
C ILE A 69 18.89 -19.56 23.93
N THR A 70 20.05 -20.02 24.37
CA THR A 70 21.10 -19.18 24.95
C THR A 70 22.18 -18.93 23.90
N PHE A 71 22.47 -17.66 23.64
CA PHE A 71 23.56 -17.26 22.75
C PHE A 71 24.81 -17.02 23.58
N PRO A 72 25.95 -17.67 23.24
CA PRO A 72 27.19 -17.45 23.96
C PRO A 72 27.69 -16.03 23.77
N GLU A 73 28.26 -15.46 24.84
CA GLU A 73 29.05 -14.24 24.75
C GLU A 73 30.40 -14.55 24.07
N GLY A 74 30.79 -13.72 23.09
CA GLY A 74 32.03 -13.91 22.35
C GLY A 74 31.85 -14.49 20.96
N GLU A 75 32.84 -15.25 20.46
CA GLU A 75 32.79 -15.80 19.09
C GLU A 75 31.61 -16.77 18.95
N GLY A 76 30.58 -16.31 18.20
CA GLY A 76 29.39 -17.09 17.90
C GLY A 76 29.73 -18.34 17.05
N LYS A 77 28.84 -19.34 17.13
CA LYS A 77 28.91 -20.50 16.23
C LYS A 77 29.03 -20.03 14.77
N ALA A 78 29.98 -20.58 14.05
CA ALA A 78 30.22 -20.35 12.63
C ALA A 78 30.66 -18.93 12.19
N GLY A 79 31.25 -18.12 13.09
CA GLY A 79 31.83 -16.80 12.70
C GLY A 79 30.86 -15.68 12.43
N GLY A 80 29.53 -15.85 12.66
CA GLY A 80 28.51 -14.86 12.47
C GLY A 80 28.06 -14.17 13.78
N ALA A 81 27.17 -13.20 13.65
CA ALA A 81 26.56 -12.47 14.76
C ALA A 81 25.03 -12.65 14.77
N VAL A 82 24.45 -12.63 15.97
CA VAL A 82 23.01 -12.60 16.20
C VAL A 82 22.63 -11.28 16.88
N ILE A 83 21.61 -10.62 16.39
CA ILE A 83 21.06 -9.40 16.99
C ILE A 83 19.60 -9.67 17.37
N LEU A 84 19.30 -9.63 18.66
CA LEU A 84 17.93 -9.79 19.16
C LEU A 84 17.25 -8.43 19.17
N VAL A 85 16.10 -8.35 18.50
CA VAL A 85 15.25 -7.15 18.38
C VAL A 85 13.81 -7.49 18.73
N GLU A 86 13.00 -6.51 19.05
CA GLU A 86 11.56 -6.73 19.35
C GLU A 86 10.78 -7.27 18.14
N ASN A 87 11.09 -6.78 16.95
CA ASN A 87 10.47 -7.20 15.69
C ASN A 87 11.52 -7.26 14.58
N ALA A 88 12.00 -8.45 14.25
CA ALA A 88 13.06 -8.64 13.24
C ALA A 88 12.65 -8.19 11.82
N ARG A 89 11.36 -8.30 11.46
CA ARG A 89 10.86 -7.80 10.15
C ARG A 89 10.86 -6.28 10.09
N GLY A 90 10.37 -5.63 11.16
CA GLY A 90 10.38 -4.16 11.26
C GLY A 90 11.81 -3.61 11.27
N ALA A 91 12.72 -4.25 12.02
CA ALA A 91 14.14 -3.91 12.06
C ALA A 91 14.81 -4.04 10.68
N MET A 92 14.53 -5.12 9.93
CA MET A 92 15.00 -5.27 8.56
C MET A 92 14.45 -4.14 7.66
N GLY A 93 13.17 -3.80 7.78
CA GLY A 93 12.55 -2.69 7.04
C GLY A 93 13.26 -1.36 7.32
N GLN A 94 13.58 -1.07 8.57
CA GLN A 94 14.32 0.14 8.97
C GLN A 94 15.72 0.20 8.33
N LEU A 95 16.47 -0.91 8.33
CA LEU A 95 17.78 -0.98 7.69
C LEU A 95 17.68 -0.81 6.17
N LEU A 96 16.71 -1.45 5.52
CA LEU A 96 16.47 -1.30 4.08
C LEU A 96 16.11 0.13 3.71
N GLN A 97 15.33 0.81 4.54
CA GLN A 97 15.01 2.23 4.35
C GLN A 97 16.27 3.12 4.42
N MET A 98 17.14 2.90 5.41
CA MET A 98 18.41 3.64 5.53
C MET A 98 19.31 3.39 4.32
N VAL A 99 19.43 2.13 3.89
CA VAL A 99 20.22 1.78 2.69
C VAL A 99 19.63 2.45 1.44
N SER A 100 18.31 2.41 1.28
CA SER A 100 17.61 3.04 0.16
C SER A 100 17.86 4.55 0.12
N GLN A 101 17.73 5.23 1.26
CA GLN A 101 18.01 6.68 1.34
C GLN A 101 19.47 7.03 0.99
N ALA A 102 20.41 6.18 1.38
CA ALA A 102 21.82 6.37 1.05
C ALA A 102 22.15 6.05 -0.42
N MET A 103 21.44 5.10 -1.03
CA MET A 103 21.59 4.74 -2.46
C MET A 103 20.88 5.73 -3.39
N PHE A 104 19.74 6.26 -2.95
CA PHE A 104 18.89 7.16 -3.72
C PHE A 104 18.63 8.44 -2.90
N PRO A 105 19.64 9.30 -2.71
CA PRO A 105 19.48 10.53 -1.95
C PRO A 105 18.45 11.44 -2.64
N ALA A 106 17.72 12.20 -1.85
CA ALA A 106 16.80 13.21 -2.36
C ALA A 106 17.54 14.17 -3.30
N LYS A 107 16.95 14.40 -4.47
CA LYS A 107 17.47 15.35 -5.44
C LYS A 107 17.07 16.77 -5.06
N LYS A 108 17.73 17.76 -5.66
CA LYS A 108 17.42 19.19 -5.48
C LYS A 108 17.51 19.94 -6.81
N GLY A 109 16.77 21.05 -6.86
CA GLY A 109 16.83 21.96 -8.00
C GLY A 109 15.79 21.66 -9.08
N VAL A 110 15.81 22.47 -10.15
CA VAL A 110 14.85 22.42 -11.24
C VAL A 110 15.57 22.05 -12.53
N GLU A 111 15.24 20.90 -13.10
CA GLU A 111 15.76 20.46 -14.40
C GLU A 111 15.02 21.16 -15.56
N GLN A 112 15.70 21.35 -16.68
CA GLN A 112 15.13 21.94 -17.88
C GLN A 112 15.09 20.94 -19.04
N PRO A 113 14.08 21.02 -19.95
CA PRO A 113 12.95 21.95 -19.88
C PRO A 113 11.88 21.51 -18.90
N SER A 114 11.40 22.43 -18.07
CA SER A 114 10.21 22.26 -17.22
C SER A 114 9.42 23.58 -17.22
N PHE A 115 8.13 23.49 -16.88
CA PHE A 115 7.28 24.68 -16.80
C PHE A 115 6.78 24.87 -15.37
N VAL A 116 7.07 26.03 -14.81
CA VAL A 116 6.55 26.47 -13.51
C VAL A 116 5.84 27.80 -13.72
N SER A 117 4.55 27.86 -13.37
CA SER A 117 3.75 29.09 -13.55
C SER A 117 4.32 30.25 -12.73
N GLU A 118 4.16 31.45 -13.26
CA GLU A 118 4.56 32.68 -12.60
C GLU A 118 3.91 32.80 -11.20
N GLY A 119 4.68 33.23 -10.21
CA GLY A 119 4.23 33.36 -8.82
C GLY A 119 4.26 32.08 -7.99
N VAL A 120 4.56 30.90 -8.59
CA VAL A 120 4.76 29.67 -7.84
C VAL A 120 6.18 29.63 -7.29
N THR A 121 6.31 29.44 -5.97
CA THR A 121 7.60 29.28 -5.31
C THR A 121 7.96 27.81 -5.21
N VAL A 122 9.13 27.43 -5.75
CA VAL A 122 9.74 26.11 -5.56
C VAL A 122 10.71 26.21 -4.38
N PRO A 123 10.51 25.41 -3.29
CA PRO A 123 11.44 25.40 -2.17
C PRO A 123 12.88 25.03 -2.59
N GLU A 124 13.89 25.58 -1.91
CA GLU A 124 15.30 25.34 -2.25
C GLU A 124 15.73 23.86 -2.10
N ASP A 125 15.08 23.13 -1.22
CA ASP A 125 15.32 21.71 -0.97
C ASP A 125 14.45 20.78 -1.83
N ALA A 126 13.54 21.33 -2.65
CA ALA A 126 12.69 20.57 -3.56
C ALA A 126 13.42 20.20 -4.85
N TYR A 127 12.90 19.18 -5.54
CA TYR A 127 13.32 18.75 -6.86
C TYR A 127 12.16 18.81 -7.86
N VAL A 128 12.43 19.39 -9.03
CA VAL A 128 11.51 19.39 -10.17
C VAL A 128 12.25 18.83 -11.40
N GLY A 129 11.83 17.65 -11.83
CA GLY A 129 12.42 16.93 -12.95
C GLY A 129 12.01 17.51 -14.31
N ALA A 130 12.77 17.17 -15.35
CA ALA A 130 12.54 17.63 -16.72
C ALA A 130 11.13 17.27 -17.22
N PHE A 131 10.55 18.17 -18.04
CA PHE A 131 9.20 18.06 -18.62
C PHE A 131 8.07 18.04 -17.57
N ALA A 132 8.34 18.41 -16.31
CA ALA A 132 7.27 18.66 -15.35
C ALA A 132 6.51 19.95 -15.71
N TYR A 133 5.19 19.93 -15.48
CA TYR A 133 4.32 21.09 -15.59
C TYR A 133 3.70 21.42 -14.23
N ILE A 134 3.88 22.64 -13.77
CA ILE A 134 3.32 23.14 -12.50
C ILE A 134 2.44 24.35 -12.79
N GLY A 135 1.14 24.19 -12.55
CA GLY A 135 0.10 25.17 -12.85
C GLY A 135 0.10 26.38 -11.90
N LYS A 136 -0.87 27.26 -12.09
CA LYS A 136 -1.01 28.50 -11.31
C LYS A 136 -1.44 28.20 -9.87
N ASN A 137 -0.99 29.05 -8.93
CA ASN A 137 -1.37 28.99 -7.52
C ASN A 137 -1.07 27.63 -6.86
N VAL A 138 -0.09 26.87 -7.37
CA VAL A 138 0.34 25.62 -6.75
C VAL A 138 1.19 25.94 -5.53
N HIS A 139 0.93 25.22 -4.44
CA HIS A 139 1.69 25.29 -3.18
C HIS A 139 2.51 24.03 -3.03
N LEU A 140 3.84 24.17 -2.97
CA LEU A 140 4.79 23.09 -2.79
C LEU A 140 5.40 23.15 -1.40
N GLY A 141 5.32 22.06 -0.65
CA GLY A 141 5.97 21.91 0.66
C GLY A 141 7.48 21.71 0.55
N ALA A 142 8.17 21.81 1.69
CA ALA A 142 9.61 21.58 1.76
C ALA A 142 9.99 20.15 1.37
N GLY A 143 11.12 19.97 0.68
CA GLY A 143 11.68 18.67 0.32
C GLY A 143 10.86 17.85 -0.67
N VAL A 144 9.84 18.42 -1.34
CA VAL A 144 9.03 17.69 -2.36
C VAL A 144 9.91 17.20 -3.49
N GLN A 145 9.66 15.98 -3.95
CA GLN A 145 10.37 15.37 -5.07
C GLN A 145 9.41 15.17 -6.25
N ILE A 146 9.49 16.02 -7.25
CA ILE A 146 8.66 15.98 -8.45
C ILE A 146 9.50 15.42 -9.59
N TYR A 147 9.27 14.15 -9.95
CA TYR A 147 10.04 13.47 -10.99
C TYR A 147 9.62 13.90 -12.41
N PRO A 148 10.40 13.54 -13.46
CA PRO A 148 10.10 13.97 -14.82
C PRO A 148 8.69 13.64 -15.30
N GLN A 149 8.13 14.53 -16.16
CA GLN A 149 6.81 14.36 -16.79
C GLN A 149 5.61 14.36 -15.80
N VAL A 150 5.78 14.86 -14.58
CA VAL A 150 4.67 15.08 -13.65
C VAL A 150 3.86 16.29 -14.11
N TYR A 151 2.53 16.15 -14.06
CA TYR A 151 1.60 17.26 -14.31
C TYR A 151 0.89 17.64 -13.01
N ILE A 152 0.97 18.90 -12.61
CA ILE A 152 0.28 19.48 -11.47
C ILE A 152 -0.59 20.63 -11.97
N GLY A 153 -1.91 20.46 -11.89
CA GLY A 153 -2.88 21.47 -12.32
C GLY A 153 -2.97 22.67 -11.38
N ASP A 154 -3.79 23.65 -11.73
CA ASP A 154 -3.94 24.89 -10.98
C ASP A 154 -4.52 24.66 -9.57
N ASN A 155 -4.14 25.49 -8.60
CA ASN A 155 -4.62 25.51 -7.23
C ASN A 155 -4.40 24.18 -6.46
N VAL A 156 -3.40 23.40 -6.84
CA VAL A 156 -3.03 22.16 -6.14
C VAL A 156 -2.11 22.48 -4.97
N THR A 157 -2.29 21.75 -3.87
CA THR A 157 -1.38 21.77 -2.72
C THR A 157 -0.67 20.44 -2.58
N ILE A 158 0.67 20.45 -2.43
CA ILE A 158 1.50 19.27 -2.17
C ILE A 158 2.24 19.51 -0.84
N GLY A 159 2.05 18.63 0.13
CA GLY A 159 2.66 18.73 1.45
C GLY A 159 4.14 18.32 1.48
N ASP A 160 4.81 18.64 2.58
CA ASP A 160 6.25 18.45 2.78
C ASP A 160 6.69 17.00 2.55
N GLY A 161 7.85 16.80 1.94
CA GLY A 161 8.48 15.49 1.75
C GLY A 161 7.73 14.52 0.84
N THR A 162 6.68 14.96 0.14
CA THR A 162 5.91 14.13 -0.78
C THR A 162 6.70 13.86 -2.06
N ILE A 163 6.60 12.61 -2.54
CA ILE A 163 7.28 12.13 -3.74
C ILE A 163 6.26 11.83 -4.83
N LEU A 164 6.40 12.51 -5.96
CA LEU A 164 5.60 12.29 -7.17
C LEU A 164 6.49 11.66 -8.24
N TYR A 165 6.36 10.36 -8.47
CA TYR A 165 7.15 9.66 -9.50
C TYR A 165 6.72 10.03 -10.91
N SER A 166 7.56 9.70 -11.89
CA SER A 166 7.38 10.09 -13.29
C SER A 166 6.00 9.77 -13.83
N GLY A 167 5.41 10.75 -14.52
CA GLY A 167 4.10 10.60 -15.17
C GLY A 167 2.88 10.69 -14.25
N VAL A 168 3.05 11.01 -12.95
CA VAL A 168 1.94 11.34 -12.05
C VAL A 168 1.18 12.56 -12.57
N LYS A 169 -0.15 12.51 -12.51
CA LYS A 169 -1.02 13.63 -12.93
C LYS A 169 -1.95 13.99 -11.78
N ILE A 170 -1.88 15.24 -11.35
CA ILE A 170 -2.76 15.81 -10.31
C ILE A 170 -3.56 16.93 -10.95
N TYR A 171 -4.86 16.75 -11.05
CA TYR A 171 -5.77 17.73 -11.63
C TYR A 171 -6.02 18.89 -10.66
N ALA A 172 -6.53 19.99 -11.23
CA ALA A 172 -6.75 21.24 -10.49
C ALA A 172 -7.60 21.07 -9.22
N ASN A 173 -7.32 21.91 -8.20
CA ASN A 173 -7.99 22.01 -6.92
C ASN A 173 -7.82 20.78 -5.99
N CYS A 174 -6.96 19.83 -6.32
CA CYS A 174 -6.68 18.67 -5.47
C CYS A 174 -5.65 18.99 -4.38
N GLN A 175 -5.66 18.21 -3.30
CA GLN A 175 -4.74 18.34 -2.19
C GLN A 175 -4.05 17.02 -1.92
N VAL A 176 -2.74 17.04 -1.77
CA VAL A 176 -1.91 15.92 -1.35
C VAL A 176 -1.15 16.32 -0.10
N GLY A 177 -1.28 15.53 0.95
CA GLY A 177 -0.68 15.75 2.26
C GLY A 177 0.84 15.58 2.26
N LYS A 178 1.40 15.46 3.46
CA LYS A 178 2.84 15.31 3.71
C LYS A 178 3.27 13.85 3.61
N GLN A 179 4.55 13.64 3.26
CA GLN A 179 5.19 12.32 3.24
C GLN A 179 4.44 11.28 2.40
N CYS A 180 3.67 11.73 1.41
CA CYS A 180 2.98 10.84 0.48
C CYS A 180 3.95 10.32 -0.59
N ILE A 181 3.65 9.14 -1.13
CA ILE A 181 4.37 8.55 -2.26
C ILE A 181 3.34 8.21 -3.34
N LEU A 182 3.42 8.89 -4.49
CA LEU A 182 2.60 8.59 -5.65
C LEU A 182 3.48 7.96 -6.72
N HIS A 183 3.25 6.69 -7.01
CA HIS A 183 4.04 5.95 -7.99
C HIS A 183 3.68 6.32 -9.44
N SER A 184 4.51 5.91 -10.38
CA SER A 184 4.39 6.30 -11.80
C SER A 184 3.01 6.02 -12.38
N GLY A 185 2.49 7.00 -13.12
CA GLY A 185 1.20 6.89 -13.80
C GLY A 185 -0.03 7.07 -12.92
N VAL A 186 0.12 7.37 -11.62
CA VAL A 186 -1.01 7.71 -10.74
C VAL A 186 -1.74 8.94 -11.28
N VAL A 187 -3.08 8.87 -11.28
CA VAL A 187 -3.96 9.98 -11.68
C VAL A 187 -4.85 10.36 -10.50
N VAL A 188 -4.75 11.61 -10.06
CA VAL A 188 -5.56 12.17 -8.97
C VAL A 188 -6.44 13.29 -9.50
N GLY A 189 -7.75 13.15 -9.34
CA GLY A 189 -8.72 14.20 -9.66
C GLY A 189 -9.22 14.22 -11.10
N ALA A 190 -9.08 13.10 -11.85
CA ALA A 190 -9.84 12.94 -13.10
C ALA A 190 -11.34 12.91 -12.80
N ASP A 191 -12.17 13.26 -13.79
CA ASP A 191 -13.62 13.26 -13.61
C ASP A 191 -14.14 11.87 -13.25
N GLY A 192 -15.00 11.81 -12.23
CA GLY A 192 -15.78 10.62 -11.92
C GLY A 192 -16.72 10.21 -13.06
N PHE A 193 -17.13 8.95 -13.04
CA PHE A 193 -18.05 8.37 -14.02
C PHE A 193 -19.49 8.80 -13.72
N GLY A 194 -19.87 10.01 -14.19
CA GLY A 194 -21.18 10.61 -14.01
C GLY A 194 -21.87 10.90 -15.34
N PHE A 195 -22.94 10.15 -15.65
CA PHE A 195 -23.75 10.33 -16.85
C PHE A 195 -25.22 10.10 -16.54
N GLU A 196 -26.10 10.84 -17.22
CA GLU A 196 -27.55 10.69 -17.16
C GLU A 196 -28.08 10.50 -18.57
N PRO A 197 -28.83 9.43 -18.86
CA PRO A 197 -29.45 9.25 -20.17
C PRO A 197 -30.62 10.23 -20.35
N ASP A 198 -30.64 10.93 -21.48
CA ASP A 198 -31.80 11.74 -21.86
C ASP A 198 -32.98 10.86 -22.35
N ALA A 199 -34.07 11.54 -22.72
CA ALA A 199 -35.29 10.86 -23.18
C ALA A 199 -35.09 9.98 -24.43
N GLN A 200 -34.02 10.20 -25.19
CA GLN A 200 -33.64 9.42 -26.35
C GLN A 200 -32.61 8.31 -26.01
N GLY A 201 -32.23 8.14 -24.72
CA GLY A 201 -31.24 7.18 -24.26
C GLY A 201 -29.79 7.64 -24.52
N ILE A 202 -29.56 8.91 -24.86
CA ILE A 202 -28.22 9.44 -25.06
C ILE A 202 -27.62 9.83 -23.70
N ASN A 203 -26.47 9.27 -23.36
CA ASN A 203 -25.77 9.55 -22.09
C ASN A 203 -25.21 10.98 -22.11
N ARG A 204 -25.70 11.83 -21.23
CA ARG A 204 -25.23 13.20 -21.02
C ARG A 204 -24.26 13.22 -19.84
N LYS A 205 -23.08 13.82 -20.05
CA LYS A 205 -22.08 13.96 -19.01
C LYS A 205 -22.60 14.87 -17.88
N ILE A 206 -22.46 14.43 -16.65
CA ILE A 206 -22.63 15.26 -15.45
C ILE A 206 -21.24 15.82 -15.07
N PRO A 207 -21.04 17.14 -15.08
CA PRO A 207 -19.79 17.75 -14.69
C PRO A 207 -19.38 17.38 -13.26
N GLN A 208 -18.10 17.16 -13.05
CA GLN A 208 -17.51 16.83 -11.76
C GLN A 208 -16.74 18.07 -11.25
N ILE A 209 -17.30 18.80 -10.30
CA ILE A 209 -16.78 20.11 -9.85
C ILE A 209 -16.07 20.02 -8.48
N GLY A 210 -16.09 18.88 -7.84
CA GLY A 210 -15.39 18.63 -6.59
C GLY A 210 -13.90 18.38 -6.80
N ASN A 211 -13.25 17.86 -5.77
CA ASN A 211 -11.82 17.60 -5.79
C ASN A 211 -11.47 16.24 -5.15
N VAL A 212 -10.16 16.01 -4.98
CA VAL A 212 -9.58 14.89 -4.22
C VAL A 212 -8.73 15.45 -3.10
N ILE A 213 -8.81 14.83 -1.92
CA ILE A 213 -7.95 15.06 -0.77
C ILE A 213 -7.23 13.74 -0.45
N ILE A 214 -5.92 13.74 -0.59
CA ILE A 214 -5.04 12.68 -0.11
C ILE A 214 -4.42 13.21 1.19
N GLU A 215 -4.67 12.55 2.31
CA GLU A 215 -4.08 12.94 3.61
C GLU A 215 -2.62 12.49 3.73
N ASP A 216 -1.98 12.75 4.89
CA ASP A 216 -0.56 12.48 5.11
C ASP A 216 -0.22 10.98 5.08
N ASP A 217 1.04 10.66 4.78
CA ASP A 217 1.61 9.30 4.81
C ASP A 217 0.89 8.29 3.89
N VAL A 218 0.14 8.76 2.89
CA VAL A 218 -0.53 7.88 1.90
C VAL A 218 0.45 7.43 0.84
N GLU A 219 0.35 6.16 0.45
CA GLU A 219 1.06 5.63 -0.72
C GLU A 219 0.08 5.13 -1.77
N LEU A 220 0.23 5.60 -3.02
CA LEU A 220 -0.57 5.17 -4.17
C LEU A 220 0.32 4.44 -5.17
N GLY A 221 0.02 3.17 -5.42
CA GLY A 221 0.72 2.31 -6.37
C GLY A 221 0.57 2.75 -7.83
N ALA A 222 1.41 2.21 -8.69
CA ALA A 222 1.47 2.60 -10.10
C ALA A 222 0.13 2.43 -10.83
N ASN A 223 -0.21 3.44 -11.66
CA ASN A 223 -1.44 3.49 -12.46
C ASN A 223 -2.74 3.42 -11.64
N THR A 224 -2.70 3.75 -10.36
CA THR A 224 -3.90 3.91 -9.53
C THR A 224 -4.60 5.23 -9.89
N CYS A 225 -5.94 5.18 -9.99
CA CYS A 225 -6.77 6.34 -10.27
C CYS A 225 -7.66 6.68 -9.07
N VAL A 226 -7.70 7.98 -8.72
CA VAL A 226 -8.59 8.52 -7.69
C VAL A 226 -9.41 9.64 -8.33
N ASP A 227 -10.68 9.35 -8.60
CA ASP A 227 -11.57 10.28 -9.28
C ASP A 227 -12.03 11.41 -8.35
N ARG A 228 -12.20 12.62 -8.91
CA ARG A 228 -12.78 13.72 -8.15
C ARG A 228 -14.24 13.49 -7.83
N ALA A 229 -14.69 14.05 -6.74
CA ALA A 229 -16.09 14.06 -6.38
C ALA A 229 -16.92 14.90 -7.39
N MET A 230 -18.20 14.54 -7.55
CA MET A 230 -19.16 15.39 -8.27
C MET A 230 -19.28 16.74 -7.56
N MET A 231 -19.44 16.73 -6.24
CA MET A 231 -19.42 17.87 -5.31
C MET A 231 -18.73 17.43 -4.03
N GLY A 232 -18.03 18.34 -3.36
CA GLY A 232 -17.22 18.02 -2.19
C GLY A 232 -15.92 17.32 -2.56
N SER A 233 -15.54 16.26 -1.84
CA SER A 233 -14.23 15.62 -2.01
C SER A 233 -14.34 14.10 -2.03
N THR A 234 -13.51 13.46 -2.84
CA THR A 234 -13.08 12.07 -2.67
C THR A 234 -11.89 12.08 -1.72
N ILE A 235 -11.86 11.21 -0.71
CA ILE A 235 -10.89 11.33 0.39
C ILE A 235 -10.16 10.01 0.60
N VAL A 236 -8.83 10.07 0.60
CA VAL A 236 -7.97 8.98 1.06
C VAL A 236 -7.31 9.41 2.37
N ARG A 237 -7.71 8.77 3.47
CA ARG A 237 -7.30 9.13 4.82
C ARG A 237 -5.86 8.74 5.10
N LYS A 238 -5.32 9.35 6.16
CA LYS A 238 -3.93 9.20 6.61
C LYS A 238 -3.46 7.75 6.62
N ASN A 239 -2.21 7.55 6.20
CA ASN A 239 -1.52 6.26 6.22
C ASN A 239 -2.21 5.11 5.45
N ALA A 240 -3.19 5.39 4.60
CA ALA A 240 -3.72 4.37 3.70
C ALA A 240 -2.64 3.93 2.70
N LYS A 241 -2.59 2.63 2.41
CA LYS A 241 -1.65 2.05 1.43
C LYS A 241 -2.43 1.41 0.31
N VAL A 242 -2.26 1.95 -0.86
CA VAL A 242 -2.99 1.57 -2.06
C VAL A 242 -2.00 1.00 -3.07
N ASP A 243 -2.22 -0.21 -3.49
CA ASP A 243 -1.37 -0.94 -4.43
C ASP A 243 -1.66 -0.52 -5.89
N ASN A 244 -1.05 -1.18 -6.84
CA ASN A 244 -1.10 -0.85 -8.26
C ASN A 244 -2.50 -1.13 -8.87
N LEU A 245 -2.88 -0.31 -9.87
CA LEU A 245 -4.10 -0.49 -10.68
C LEU A 245 -5.39 -0.46 -9.85
N VAL A 246 -5.43 0.26 -8.74
CA VAL A 246 -6.64 0.45 -7.93
C VAL A 246 -7.47 1.58 -8.53
N GLN A 247 -8.80 1.40 -8.55
CA GLN A 247 -9.77 2.45 -8.91
C GLN A 247 -10.53 2.90 -7.68
N ILE A 248 -10.40 4.17 -7.32
CA ILE A 248 -11.18 4.84 -6.28
C ILE A 248 -12.09 5.85 -6.98
N ALA A 249 -13.39 5.54 -7.05
CA ALA A 249 -14.34 6.38 -7.77
C ALA A 249 -14.75 7.64 -6.98
N HIS A 250 -15.55 8.50 -7.63
CA HIS A 250 -15.99 9.79 -7.08
C HIS A 250 -16.69 9.68 -5.72
N ASN A 251 -16.46 10.62 -4.84
CA ASN A 251 -17.07 10.71 -3.52
C ASN A 251 -16.81 9.52 -2.58
N VAL A 252 -15.82 8.69 -2.88
CA VAL A 252 -15.36 7.59 -2.01
C VAL A 252 -14.57 8.17 -0.85
N GLU A 253 -14.71 7.56 0.32
CA GLU A 253 -13.84 7.77 1.46
C GLU A 253 -13.13 6.46 1.82
N VAL A 254 -11.79 6.46 1.80
CA VAL A 254 -10.94 5.35 2.26
C VAL A 254 -10.43 5.70 3.65
N GLY A 255 -10.76 4.87 4.63
CA GLY A 255 -10.42 5.06 6.04
C GLY A 255 -8.92 4.97 6.32
N GLU A 256 -8.52 5.52 7.46
CA GLU A 256 -7.14 5.58 7.94
C GLU A 256 -6.50 4.19 8.03
N SER A 257 -5.24 4.09 7.64
CA SER A 257 -4.43 2.85 7.73
C SER A 257 -5.05 1.64 7.02
N THR A 258 -5.92 1.86 6.03
CA THR A 258 -6.52 0.80 5.22
C THR A 258 -5.60 0.39 4.09
N PHE A 259 -5.54 -0.92 3.82
CA PHE A 259 -4.83 -1.52 2.69
C PHE A 259 -5.80 -1.84 1.55
N LEU A 260 -5.52 -1.31 0.37
CA LEU A 260 -6.18 -1.68 -0.88
C LEU A 260 -5.13 -2.37 -1.76
N CYS A 261 -5.21 -3.70 -1.87
CA CYS A 261 -4.27 -4.45 -2.72
C CYS A 261 -4.58 -4.27 -4.21
N ALA A 262 -3.71 -4.81 -5.06
CA ALA A 262 -3.78 -4.58 -6.50
C ALA A 262 -5.15 -4.88 -7.12
N GLN A 263 -5.56 -4.01 -8.04
CA GLN A 263 -6.79 -4.12 -8.82
C GLN A 263 -8.10 -4.08 -7.99
N VAL A 264 -8.07 -3.55 -6.77
CA VAL A 264 -9.31 -3.26 -6.03
C VAL A 264 -10.06 -2.15 -6.76
N GLY A 265 -11.38 -2.33 -6.90
CA GLY A 265 -12.28 -1.32 -7.45
C GLY A 265 -13.33 -0.91 -6.44
N ILE A 266 -13.43 0.39 -6.14
CA ILE A 266 -14.42 0.95 -5.22
C ILE A 266 -15.33 1.88 -6.00
N ALA A 267 -16.61 1.52 -6.12
CA ALA A 267 -17.60 2.32 -6.81
C ALA A 267 -18.02 3.57 -6.01
N GLY A 268 -18.57 4.55 -6.70
CA GLY A 268 -18.82 5.88 -6.20
C GLY A 268 -19.63 5.95 -4.90
N SER A 269 -19.37 6.98 -4.11
CA SER A 269 -20.06 7.32 -2.86
C SER A 269 -19.98 6.26 -1.76
N SER A 270 -19.03 5.32 -1.84
CA SER A 270 -18.83 4.30 -0.82
C SER A 270 -17.83 4.74 0.24
N LYS A 271 -18.00 4.26 1.47
CA LYS A 271 -17.11 4.54 2.60
C LYS A 271 -16.48 3.26 3.10
N ILE A 272 -15.16 3.21 3.08
CA ILE A 272 -14.38 2.10 3.65
C ILE A 272 -13.87 2.54 5.02
N GLY A 273 -14.11 1.73 6.04
CA GLY A 273 -13.68 1.99 7.41
C GLY A 273 -12.15 1.99 7.56
N LYS A 274 -11.69 2.28 8.77
CA LYS A 274 -10.28 2.29 9.16
C LYS A 274 -9.73 0.88 9.32
N HIS A 275 -8.41 0.72 9.12
CA HIS A 275 -7.69 -0.54 9.36
C HIS A 275 -8.29 -1.74 8.61
N CYS A 276 -8.92 -1.48 7.47
CA CYS A 276 -9.43 -2.54 6.60
C CYS A 276 -8.32 -3.09 5.69
N ILE A 277 -8.51 -4.34 5.23
CA ILE A 277 -7.65 -4.97 4.23
C ILE A 277 -8.55 -5.51 3.12
N LEU A 278 -8.52 -4.86 1.98
CA LEU A 278 -9.16 -5.34 0.77
C LEU A 278 -8.08 -6.00 -0.08
N THR A 279 -8.07 -7.33 -0.15
CA THR A 279 -7.04 -8.04 -0.92
C THR A 279 -7.31 -7.99 -2.42
N GLY A 280 -6.41 -8.54 -3.24
CA GLY A 280 -6.42 -8.33 -4.69
C GLY A 280 -7.75 -8.60 -5.39
N GLN A 281 -8.13 -7.68 -6.29
CA GLN A 281 -9.33 -7.75 -7.12
C GLN A 281 -10.66 -7.74 -6.34
N VAL A 282 -10.69 -7.21 -5.12
CA VAL A 282 -11.95 -6.97 -4.41
C VAL A 282 -12.74 -5.87 -5.13
N GLY A 283 -14.02 -6.11 -5.33
CA GLY A 283 -14.96 -5.14 -5.91
C GLY A 283 -15.95 -4.64 -4.85
N VAL A 284 -16.15 -3.33 -4.77
CA VAL A 284 -17.06 -2.69 -3.83
C VAL A 284 -18.18 -1.98 -4.59
N ALA A 285 -19.44 -2.33 -4.31
CA ALA A 285 -20.61 -1.67 -4.90
C ALA A 285 -20.71 -0.20 -4.45
N GLY A 286 -21.44 0.61 -5.23
CA GLY A 286 -21.63 2.02 -4.91
C GLY A 286 -22.55 2.24 -3.71
N HIS A 287 -22.39 3.40 -3.05
CA HIS A 287 -23.24 3.86 -1.96
C HIS A 287 -23.31 2.93 -0.74
N ILE A 288 -22.24 2.18 -0.45
CA ILE A 288 -22.20 1.29 0.71
C ILE A 288 -21.17 1.75 1.75
N GLU A 289 -21.35 1.27 2.97
CA GLU A 289 -20.45 1.51 4.08
C GLU A 289 -19.87 0.21 4.60
N VAL A 290 -18.56 0.17 4.79
CA VAL A 290 -17.80 -0.93 5.36
C VAL A 290 -17.28 -0.52 6.73
N ALA A 291 -17.60 -1.30 7.77
CA ALA A 291 -17.12 -1.07 9.13
C ALA A 291 -15.58 -1.15 9.22
N ASP A 292 -15.04 -0.57 10.29
CA ASP A 292 -13.61 -0.64 10.60
C ASP A 292 -13.14 -2.09 10.82
N ASN A 293 -11.84 -2.36 10.65
CA ASN A 293 -11.19 -3.63 10.94
C ASN A 293 -11.78 -4.83 10.17
N CYS A 294 -12.19 -4.63 8.93
CA CYS A 294 -12.65 -5.69 8.04
C CYS A 294 -11.52 -6.20 7.14
N VAL A 295 -11.48 -7.51 6.92
CA VAL A 295 -10.55 -8.17 6.00
C VAL A 295 -11.33 -8.91 4.93
N PHE A 296 -11.06 -8.62 3.65
CA PHE A 296 -11.73 -9.27 2.51
C PHE A 296 -10.73 -10.11 1.73
N GLY A 297 -11.08 -11.39 1.55
CA GLY A 297 -10.31 -12.31 0.71
C GLY A 297 -10.30 -11.89 -0.76
N ALA A 298 -9.33 -12.37 -1.54
CA ALA A 298 -9.18 -12.01 -2.94
C ALA A 298 -10.45 -12.27 -3.78
N LYS A 299 -10.75 -11.36 -4.71
CA LYS A 299 -11.92 -11.41 -5.60
C LYS A 299 -13.28 -11.37 -4.90
N THR A 300 -13.34 -10.94 -3.64
CA THR A 300 -14.63 -10.78 -2.94
C THR A 300 -15.42 -9.62 -3.55
N GLY A 301 -16.69 -9.86 -3.86
CA GLY A 301 -17.65 -8.81 -4.22
C GLY A 301 -18.42 -8.32 -2.99
N ILE A 302 -18.29 -7.05 -2.64
CA ILE A 302 -19.04 -6.44 -1.54
C ILE A 302 -20.25 -5.72 -2.12
N ALA A 303 -21.42 -6.38 -2.06
CA ALA A 303 -22.64 -5.92 -2.70
C ALA A 303 -23.55 -5.07 -1.79
N GLY A 304 -23.21 -4.90 -0.51
CA GLY A 304 -24.00 -4.14 0.45
C GLY A 304 -23.21 -3.77 1.71
N ASN A 305 -23.84 -3.05 2.63
CA ASN A 305 -23.21 -2.58 3.85
C ASN A 305 -22.64 -3.71 4.72
N ILE A 306 -21.41 -3.55 5.17
CA ILE A 306 -20.75 -4.43 6.13
C ILE A 306 -20.74 -3.70 7.48
N ARG A 307 -21.58 -4.14 8.40
CA ARG A 307 -21.82 -3.44 9.68
C ARG A 307 -20.98 -3.93 10.85
N LYS A 308 -20.23 -5.01 10.68
CA LYS A 308 -19.45 -5.64 11.77
C LYS A 308 -18.01 -5.87 11.30
N PRO A 309 -17.01 -5.63 12.15
CA PRO A 309 -15.65 -6.09 11.93
C PRO A 309 -15.61 -7.60 11.67
N GLY A 310 -14.69 -8.07 10.83
CA GLY A 310 -14.56 -9.49 10.58
C GLY A 310 -13.80 -9.82 9.30
N GLN A 311 -13.69 -11.13 9.05
CA GLN A 311 -13.08 -11.66 7.83
C GLN A 311 -14.19 -12.14 6.88
N TYR A 312 -14.13 -11.69 5.64
CA TYR A 312 -15.10 -11.97 4.60
C TYR A 312 -14.40 -12.58 3.39
N SER A 313 -15.01 -13.56 2.74
CA SER A 313 -14.43 -14.19 1.57
C SER A 313 -15.53 -14.64 0.61
N GLY A 314 -15.29 -14.63 -0.68
CA GLY A 314 -16.35 -14.89 -1.64
C GLY A 314 -15.97 -15.42 -3.00
N PHE A 315 -14.81 -16.03 -3.25
CA PHE A 315 -14.55 -16.65 -4.58
C PHE A 315 -13.40 -17.66 -4.51
N PRO A 316 -13.61 -18.88 -3.93
CA PRO A 316 -12.55 -19.88 -3.84
C PRO A 316 -12.22 -20.49 -5.21
N ALA A 317 -10.95 -20.87 -5.41
CA ALA A 317 -10.57 -21.75 -6.50
C ALA A 317 -11.09 -23.16 -6.18
N ILE A 318 -11.89 -23.70 -7.09
CA ILE A 318 -12.48 -25.04 -7.02
C ILE A 318 -11.94 -25.85 -8.18
N GLU A 319 -11.65 -27.16 -7.97
CA GLU A 319 -11.24 -28.05 -9.04
C GLU A 319 -12.25 -27.98 -10.19
N ALA A 320 -11.78 -27.93 -11.45
CA ALA A 320 -12.58 -27.56 -12.60
C ALA A 320 -13.80 -28.50 -12.85
N ALA A 321 -13.67 -29.80 -12.57
CA ALA A 321 -14.78 -30.73 -12.71
C ALA A 321 -15.86 -30.48 -11.65
N ASN A 322 -15.46 -30.17 -10.43
CA ASN A 322 -16.39 -29.84 -9.35
C ASN A 322 -17.04 -28.48 -9.58
N TRP A 323 -16.29 -27.49 -10.07
CA TRP A 323 -16.83 -26.17 -10.42
C TRP A 323 -17.95 -26.29 -11.47
N ARG A 324 -17.70 -27.01 -12.58
CA ARG A 324 -18.70 -27.21 -13.64
C ARG A 324 -20.01 -27.84 -13.14
N ARG A 325 -19.94 -28.79 -12.19
CA ARG A 325 -21.09 -29.36 -11.52
C ARG A 325 -21.80 -28.38 -10.61
N SER A 326 -21.05 -27.63 -9.79
CA SER A 326 -21.60 -26.66 -8.86
C SER A 326 -22.32 -25.50 -9.56
N VAL A 327 -21.77 -24.98 -10.67
CA VAL A 327 -22.35 -23.86 -11.42
C VAL A 327 -23.75 -24.22 -11.97
N VAL A 328 -23.97 -25.46 -12.37
CA VAL A 328 -25.33 -25.92 -12.76
C VAL A 328 -26.29 -25.87 -11.57
N GLY A 329 -25.80 -26.25 -10.37
CA GLY A 329 -26.58 -26.20 -9.13
C GLY A 329 -26.94 -24.77 -8.70
N PHE A 330 -26.07 -23.79 -8.92
CA PHE A 330 -26.36 -22.38 -8.56
C PHE A 330 -27.65 -21.86 -9.21
N LYS A 331 -27.91 -22.18 -10.47
CA LYS A 331 -29.14 -21.77 -11.15
C LYS A 331 -30.39 -22.40 -10.56
N GLN A 332 -30.25 -23.57 -9.93
CA GLN A 332 -31.35 -24.33 -9.34
C GLN A 332 -31.56 -24.06 -7.86
N LEU A 333 -30.65 -23.31 -7.19
CA LEU A 333 -30.73 -23.06 -5.76
C LEU A 333 -32.09 -22.49 -5.32
N PRO A 334 -32.69 -21.48 -5.98
CA PRO A 334 -34.01 -20.97 -5.57
C PRO A 334 -35.08 -22.05 -5.55
N ASP A 335 -35.15 -22.93 -6.57
CA ASP A 335 -36.10 -24.01 -6.65
C ASP A 335 -35.82 -25.13 -5.62
N MET A 336 -34.53 -25.41 -5.37
CA MET A 336 -34.13 -26.37 -4.35
C MET A 336 -34.53 -25.91 -2.95
N ILE A 337 -34.33 -24.61 -2.63
CA ILE A 337 -34.74 -24.02 -1.35
C ILE A 337 -36.26 -24.13 -1.18
N LYS A 338 -37.04 -23.81 -2.21
CA LYS A 338 -38.52 -23.93 -2.18
C LYS A 338 -38.97 -25.38 -1.93
N ARG A 339 -38.39 -26.33 -2.65
CA ARG A 339 -38.69 -27.76 -2.46
C ARG A 339 -38.32 -28.26 -1.06
N LEU A 340 -37.21 -27.80 -0.51
CA LEU A 340 -36.79 -28.14 0.85
C LEU A 340 -37.81 -27.62 1.87
N GLN A 341 -38.24 -26.36 1.75
CA GLN A 341 -39.28 -25.76 2.61
C GLN A 341 -40.62 -26.51 2.55
N GLU A 342 -41.01 -26.98 1.36
CA GLU A 342 -42.22 -27.82 1.17
C GLU A 342 -42.07 -29.18 1.88
N LEU A 343 -40.91 -29.84 1.77
CA LEU A 343 -40.64 -31.09 2.46
C LEU A 343 -40.67 -30.93 3.99
N GLU A 344 -40.07 -29.86 4.53
CA GLU A 344 -40.09 -29.56 5.96
C GLU A 344 -41.50 -29.30 6.50
N LYS A 345 -42.38 -28.65 5.71
CA LYS A 345 -43.80 -28.46 6.07
C LYS A 345 -44.59 -29.77 6.11
N ASN A 346 -44.29 -30.67 5.19
CA ASN A 346 -44.99 -31.97 5.09
C ASN A 346 -44.47 -33.03 6.09
N SER A 347 -43.34 -32.74 6.76
CA SER A 347 -42.73 -33.62 7.78
C SER A 347 -43.15 -33.25 9.20
N LYS A 348 -43.93 -32.19 9.39
CA LYS A 348 -44.60 -31.78 10.64
C LYS A 348 -46.08 -32.21 10.60
#